data_a54b00530210259d49fff86dbf51a2f5
#
_entry.id   a54b00530210259d49fff86dbf51a2f5
#
_cell.length_a   1.000
_cell.length_b   1.000
_cell.length_c   1.000
_cell.angle_alpha   90.00
_cell.angle_beta   90.00
_cell.angle_gamma   90.00
#
_symmetry.space_group_name_H-M   'P 1'
#
loop_
_entity.id
_entity.type
_entity.pdbx_description
1 polymer ?
#
loop_
_entity_poly.entity_id
_entity_poly.type
_entity_poly.pdbx_seq_one_letter_code
_entity_poly.pdbx_strand_id
1 'polypeptide(L)'
;RSAVRLSAGDMATLRRIVQSGSGSPAAERAAIGRADQWFERVAGAQTGTSGDGAKDVYQLFTPPGEIDCVDEAENTTTLLKLMEKRGWLKHHSVGRIDRRGFLVDGRYPHHTATIRETGSGRIWVVDSWVRANAQPPDIKPLEVWKQEGGLRG
;
A
#
# COMPACT_ATOMS: atom_id res chain seq x y z
N ARG A 1 -12.61 -6.08 -10.20
CA ARG A 1 -11.56 -5.09 -9.97
C ARG A 1 -11.96 -3.75 -10.54
N SER A 2 -12.43 -2.85 -9.72
CA SER A 2 -12.74 -1.50 -10.18
C SER A 2 -11.45 -0.70 -10.29
N ALA A 3 -11.17 -0.18 -11.46
CA ALA A 3 -10.04 0.73 -11.64
C ALA A 3 -10.34 2.06 -10.94
N VAL A 4 -9.46 2.47 -10.04
CA VAL A 4 -9.54 3.79 -9.44
C VAL A 4 -9.03 4.81 -10.44
N ARG A 5 -9.83 5.84 -10.69
CA ARG A 5 -9.48 6.92 -11.62
C ARG A 5 -9.08 8.16 -10.84
N LEU A 6 -7.92 8.69 -11.17
CA LEU A 6 -7.42 9.93 -10.59
C LEU A 6 -7.60 11.06 -11.61
N SER A 7 -8.34 12.09 -11.21
CA SER A 7 -8.51 13.31 -12.01
C SER A 7 -7.22 14.13 -12.04
N ALA A 8 -7.17 15.16 -12.87
CA ALA A 8 -6.06 16.11 -12.87
C ALA A 8 -5.89 16.77 -11.50
N GLY A 9 -7.00 17.10 -10.83
CA GLY A 9 -6.98 17.64 -9.47
C GLY A 9 -6.46 16.65 -8.45
N ASP A 10 -6.85 15.37 -8.60
CA ASP A 10 -6.33 14.28 -7.75
C ASP A 10 -4.82 14.11 -7.93
N MET A 11 -4.34 14.15 -9.16
CA MET A 11 -2.91 14.06 -9.45
C MET A 11 -2.13 15.23 -8.84
N ALA A 12 -2.68 16.43 -8.90
CA ALA A 12 -2.06 17.60 -8.27
C ALA A 12 -2.01 17.46 -6.74
N THR A 13 -3.07 16.92 -6.14
CA THR A 13 -3.12 16.65 -4.70
C THR A 13 -2.09 15.61 -4.29
N LEU A 14 -2.03 14.50 -5.01
CA LEU A 14 -1.08 13.42 -4.76
C LEU A 14 0.36 13.93 -4.86
N ARG A 15 0.67 14.67 -5.91
CA ARG A 15 2.00 15.28 -6.08
C ARG A 15 2.39 16.13 -4.88
N ARG A 16 1.48 16.98 -4.43
CA ARG A 16 1.71 17.90 -3.30
C ARG A 16 1.99 17.11 -2.02
N ILE A 17 1.21 16.05 -1.77
CA ILE A 17 1.41 15.20 -0.60
C ILE A 17 2.80 14.56 -0.62
N VAL A 18 3.16 13.93 -1.73
CA VAL A 18 4.44 13.22 -1.85
C VAL A 18 5.62 14.17 -1.78
N GLN A 19 5.55 15.30 -2.48
CA GLN A 19 6.64 16.27 -2.51
C GLN A 19 6.83 17.01 -1.19
N SER A 20 5.83 17.00 -0.30
CA SER A 20 6.00 17.56 1.04
C SER A 20 7.03 16.79 1.88
N GLY A 21 7.37 15.58 1.49
CA GLY A 21 8.37 14.75 2.16
C GLY A 21 9.73 14.70 1.50
N SER A 22 10.02 15.55 0.53
CA SER A 22 11.26 15.51 -0.26
C SER A 22 12.53 15.84 0.54
N GLY A 23 12.41 16.32 1.77
CA GLY A 23 13.55 16.81 2.56
C GLY A 23 14.45 15.73 3.12
N SER A 24 13.95 14.51 3.31
CA SER A 24 14.73 13.39 3.84
C SER A 24 14.06 12.06 3.52
N PRO A 25 14.80 10.95 3.60
CA PRO A 25 14.18 9.62 3.43
C PRO A 25 13.04 9.37 4.42
N ALA A 26 13.21 9.72 5.68
CA ALA A 26 12.16 9.54 6.69
C ALA A 26 10.93 10.40 6.40
N ALA A 27 11.13 11.65 5.99
CA ALA A 27 10.03 12.55 5.62
C ALA A 27 9.30 12.03 4.39
N GLU A 28 10.02 11.46 3.43
CA GLU A 28 9.41 10.87 2.24
C GLU A 28 8.57 9.63 2.60
N ARG A 29 9.04 8.78 3.50
CA ARG A 29 8.25 7.63 3.98
C ARG A 29 6.96 8.09 4.65
N ALA A 30 7.02 9.12 5.47
CA ALA A 30 5.82 9.70 6.09
C ALA A 30 4.85 10.26 5.03
N ALA A 31 5.38 10.92 4.01
CA ALA A 31 4.59 11.44 2.90
C ALA A 31 3.95 10.31 2.07
N ILE A 32 4.68 9.23 1.83
CA ILE A 32 4.15 8.03 1.18
C ILE A 32 2.97 7.47 1.99
N GLY A 33 3.10 7.42 3.30
CA GLY A 33 2.00 6.98 4.18
C GLY A 33 0.76 7.85 4.05
N ARG A 34 0.94 9.17 4.02
CA ARG A 34 -0.18 10.11 3.81
C ARG A 34 -0.80 9.96 2.42
N ALA A 35 0.04 9.74 1.40
CA ALA A 35 -0.43 9.54 0.03
C ALA A 35 -1.26 8.26 -0.09
N ASP A 36 -0.82 7.18 0.52
CA ASP A 36 -1.56 5.92 0.52
C ASP A 36 -2.90 6.06 1.27
N GLN A 37 -2.90 6.73 2.42
CA GLN A 37 -4.11 7.01 3.18
C GLN A 37 -5.10 7.85 2.36
N TRP A 38 -4.63 8.87 1.68
CA TRP A 38 -5.45 9.70 0.80
C TRP A 38 -6.02 8.87 -0.36
N PHE A 39 -5.18 8.05 -0.98
CA PHE A 39 -5.59 7.18 -2.09
C PHE A 39 -6.68 6.20 -1.67
N GLU A 40 -6.58 5.62 -0.48
CA GLU A 40 -7.60 4.73 0.08
C GLU A 40 -8.94 5.45 0.22
N ARG A 41 -8.93 6.71 0.63
CA ARG A 41 -10.16 7.52 0.72
C ARG A 41 -10.78 7.76 -0.65
N VAL A 42 -9.97 8.09 -1.65
CA VAL A 42 -10.43 8.32 -3.02
C VAL A 42 -10.99 7.03 -3.61
N ALA A 43 -10.27 5.94 -3.44
CA ALA A 43 -10.71 4.62 -3.91
C ALA A 43 -12.01 4.20 -3.23
N GLY A 44 -12.11 4.39 -1.92
CA GLY A 44 -13.31 4.08 -1.15
C GLY A 44 -14.52 4.91 -1.58
N ALA A 45 -14.32 6.18 -1.85
CA ALA A 45 -15.39 7.06 -2.33
C ALA A 45 -15.90 6.63 -3.71
N GLN A 46 -15.00 6.26 -4.62
CA GLN A 46 -15.38 5.81 -5.96
C GLN A 46 -16.11 4.46 -5.94
N THR A 47 -15.63 3.52 -5.15
CA THR A 47 -16.27 2.19 -5.03
C THR A 47 -17.55 2.25 -4.21
N GLY A 48 -17.62 3.10 -3.20
CA GLY A 48 -18.79 3.27 -2.35
C GLY A 48 -20.00 3.87 -3.07
N THR A 49 -19.76 4.73 -4.08
CA THR A 49 -20.87 5.34 -4.84
C THR A 49 -21.39 4.45 -5.96
N SER A 50 -20.61 3.46 -6.42
CA SER A 50 -20.98 2.65 -7.57
C SER A 50 -21.10 1.17 -7.28
N GLY A 51 -20.87 0.71 -6.05
CA GLY A 51 -20.63 -0.69 -5.88
C GLY A 51 -20.89 -1.32 -4.53
N ASP A 52 -21.86 -0.85 -3.76
CA ASP A 52 -22.28 -1.59 -2.56
C ASP A 52 -22.65 -3.04 -2.92
N GLY A 53 -23.32 -3.23 -4.07
CA GLY A 53 -23.61 -4.55 -4.59
C GLY A 53 -22.39 -5.33 -5.06
N ALA A 54 -21.41 -4.67 -5.63
CA ALA A 54 -20.19 -5.32 -6.08
C ALA A 54 -19.29 -5.74 -4.90
N LYS A 55 -19.30 -4.97 -3.84
CA LYS A 55 -18.62 -5.32 -2.60
C LYS A 55 -19.19 -6.59 -1.97
N ASP A 56 -20.50 -6.67 -1.92
CA ASP A 56 -21.19 -7.82 -1.34
C ASP A 56 -20.98 -9.07 -2.19
N VAL A 57 -21.02 -8.94 -3.51
CA VAL A 57 -20.75 -10.05 -4.43
C VAL A 57 -19.30 -10.49 -4.33
N TYR A 58 -18.39 -9.56 -4.17
CA TYR A 58 -16.96 -9.88 -4.03
C TYR A 58 -16.69 -10.63 -2.73
N GLN A 59 -17.31 -10.22 -1.64
CA GLN A 59 -17.18 -10.90 -0.35
C GLN A 59 -17.77 -12.30 -0.33
N LEU A 60 -18.77 -12.56 -1.16
CA LEU A 60 -19.39 -13.89 -1.26
C LEU A 60 -18.53 -14.94 -1.98
N PHE A 61 -17.64 -14.51 -2.85
CA PHE A 61 -16.85 -15.43 -3.69
C PHE A 61 -15.39 -15.51 -3.30
N THR A 62 -14.97 -14.74 -2.30
CA THR A 62 -13.56 -14.63 -1.93
C THR A 62 -13.37 -15.02 -0.47
N PRO A 63 -12.47 -15.99 -0.16
CA PRO A 63 -12.16 -16.26 1.24
C PRO A 63 -11.66 -14.98 1.92
N PRO A 64 -12.19 -14.64 3.09
CA PRO A 64 -11.76 -13.44 3.79
C PRO A 64 -10.26 -13.49 4.09
N GLY A 65 -9.53 -12.47 3.74
CA GLY A 65 -8.16 -12.23 4.17
C GLY A 65 -7.05 -12.53 3.16
N GLU A 66 -7.23 -13.44 2.20
CA GLU A 66 -6.14 -13.78 1.28
C GLU A 66 -6.09 -12.85 0.05
N ILE A 67 -7.20 -12.71 -0.64
CA ILE A 67 -7.25 -11.89 -1.86
C ILE A 67 -7.20 -10.41 -1.50
N ASP A 68 -7.77 -10.03 -0.37
CA ASP A 68 -7.75 -8.64 0.08
C ASP A 68 -6.32 -8.13 0.31
N CYS A 69 -5.44 -8.91 0.93
CA CYS A 69 -4.07 -8.47 1.15
C CYS A 69 -3.24 -8.45 -0.14
N VAL A 70 -3.48 -9.36 -1.08
CA VAL A 70 -2.83 -9.33 -2.39
C VAL A 70 -3.30 -8.12 -3.19
N ASP A 71 -4.61 -7.87 -3.22
CA ASP A 71 -5.18 -6.71 -3.91
C ASP A 71 -4.67 -5.39 -3.31
N GLU A 72 -4.61 -5.30 -1.98
CA GLU A 72 -4.06 -4.13 -1.31
C GLU A 72 -2.59 -3.91 -1.65
N ALA A 73 -1.78 -4.97 -1.64
CA ALA A 73 -0.37 -4.89 -2.00
C ALA A 73 -0.19 -4.46 -3.46
N GLU A 74 -1.02 -4.98 -4.36
CA GLU A 74 -1.00 -4.59 -5.77
C GLU A 74 -1.43 -3.13 -5.96
N ASN A 75 -2.50 -2.71 -5.29
CA ASN A 75 -3.00 -1.34 -5.38
C ASN A 75 -1.97 -0.34 -4.86
N THR A 76 -1.37 -0.64 -3.72
CA THR A 76 -0.32 0.20 -3.13
C THR A 76 0.90 0.25 -4.05
N THR A 77 1.31 -0.89 -4.60
CA THR A 77 2.43 -0.95 -5.55
C THR A 77 2.12 -0.12 -6.81
N THR A 78 0.91 -0.18 -7.32
CA THR A 78 0.48 0.61 -8.48
C THR A 78 0.58 2.11 -8.19
N LEU A 79 0.12 2.52 -7.01
CA LEU A 79 0.24 3.92 -6.57
C LEU A 79 1.69 4.36 -6.47
N LEU A 80 2.54 3.53 -5.85
CA LEU A 80 3.96 3.81 -5.70
C LEU A 80 4.66 3.93 -7.06
N LYS A 81 4.34 3.05 -8.00
CA LYS A 81 4.88 3.10 -9.36
C LYS A 81 4.46 4.36 -10.10
N LEU A 82 3.23 4.80 -9.89
CA LEU A 82 2.77 6.07 -10.47
C LEU A 82 3.61 7.24 -9.96
N MET A 83 3.84 7.29 -8.65
CA MET A 83 4.66 8.35 -8.05
C MET A 83 6.11 8.29 -8.51
N GLU A 84 6.67 7.10 -8.64
CA GLU A 84 8.03 6.89 -9.15
C GLU A 84 8.13 7.32 -10.61
N LYS A 85 7.20 6.90 -11.44
CA LYS A 85 7.16 7.23 -12.88
C LYS A 85 7.07 8.74 -13.11
N ARG A 86 6.36 9.44 -12.23
CA ARG A 86 6.23 10.91 -12.30
C ARG A 86 7.45 11.64 -11.76
N GLY A 87 8.42 10.93 -11.21
CA GLY A 87 9.63 11.52 -10.64
C GLY A 87 9.43 12.21 -9.30
N TRP A 88 8.38 11.85 -8.57
CA TRP A 88 8.06 12.47 -7.29
C TRP A 88 8.79 11.85 -6.11
N LEU A 89 9.34 10.65 -6.26
CA LEU A 89 10.12 9.99 -5.23
C LEU A 89 11.60 10.40 -5.36
N LYS A 90 12.15 11.03 -4.33
CA LYS A 90 13.53 11.51 -4.31
C LYS A 90 14.48 10.56 -3.59
N HIS A 91 13.97 9.83 -2.60
CA HIS A 91 14.79 9.03 -1.69
C HIS A 91 14.48 7.54 -1.75
N HIS A 92 13.46 7.14 -2.50
CA HIS A 92 13.02 5.74 -2.59
C HIS A 92 12.72 5.35 -4.02
N SER A 93 12.89 4.07 -4.29
CA SER A 93 12.37 3.41 -5.49
C SER A 93 11.38 2.34 -5.09
N VAL A 94 10.50 1.96 -6.02
CA VAL A 94 9.51 0.93 -5.76
C VAL A 94 10.17 -0.44 -5.80
N GLY A 95 9.90 -1.24 -4.78
CA GLY A 95 10.35 -2.62 -4.72
C GLY A 95 9.28 -3.60 -5.19
N ARG A 96 9.58 -4.87 -5.05
CA ARG A 96 8.64 -5.95 -5.37
C ARG A 96 7.68 -6.17 -4.21
N ILE A 97 6.54 -6.78 -4.50
CA ILE A 97 5.64 -7.27 -3.47
C ILE A 97 6.33 -8.41 -2.72
N ASP A 98 6.36 -8.30 -1.39
CA ASP A 98 6.94 -9.33 -0.54
C ASP A 98 5.85 -9.98 0.32
N ARG A 99 6.17 -11.10 0.93
CA ARG A 99 5.23 -11.86 1.73
C ARG A 99 5.87 -12.39 3.00
N ARG A 100 5.05 -12.64 4.00
CA ARG A 100 5.45 -13.32 5.23
C ARG A 100 4.42 -14.38 5.60
N GLY A 101 4.84 -15.36 6.40
CA GLY A 101 3.99 -16.44 6.84
C GLY A 101 4.02 -17.64 5.89
N PHE A 102 3.56 -18.78 6.40
CA PHE A 102 3.55 -20.04 5.67
C PHE A 102 2.18 -20.68 5.81
N LEU A 103 1.74 -21.36 4.74
CA LEU A 103 0.50 -22.16 4.73
C LEU A 103 0.47 -23.24 5.81
N VAL A 104 1.63 -23.67 6.30
CA VAL A 104 1.77 -24.73 7.30
C VAL A 104 1.07 -24.39 8.61
N ASP A 105 0.91 -23.12 8.91
CA ASP A 105 0.27 -22.66 10.15
C ASP A 105 -1.24 -22.46 10.01
N GLY A 106 -1.84 -22.88 8.91
CA GLY A 106 -3.24 -22.64 8.63
C GLY A 106 -3.55 -21.18 8.29
N ARG A 107 -2.52 -20.35 8.11
CA ARG A 107 -2.64 -18.96 7.71
C ARG A 107 -2.09 -18.76 6.31
N TYR A 108 -2.79 -17.96 5.54
CA TYR A 108 -2.31 -17.59 4.22
C TYR A 108 -1.15 -16.60 4.33
N PRO A 109 -0.15 -16.64 3.42
CA PRO A 109 0.91 -15.65 3.40
C PRO A 109 0.34 -14.24 3.28
N HIS A 110 0.82 -13.34 4.12
CA HIS A 110 0.45 -11.93 4.04
C HIS A 110 1.38 -11.20 3.10
N HIS A 111 0.81 -10.45 2.15
CA HIS A 111 1.55 -9.72 1.13
C HIS A 111 1.59 -8.23 1.44
N THR A 112 2.66 -7.58 1.03
CA THR A 112 2.84 -6.14 1.20
C THR A 112 3.60 -5.52 0.03
N ALA A 113 3.30 -4.25 -0.25
CA ALA A 113 4.15 -3.44 -1.10
C ALA A 113 5.47 -3.13 -0.40
N THR A 114 6.52 -2.87 -1.16
CA THR A 114 7.81 -2.46 -0.62
C THR A 114 8.38 -1.27 -1.37
N ILE A 115 9.23 -0.52 -0.66
CA ILE A 115 10.05 0.54 -1.23
C ILE A 115 11.49 0.33 -0.78
N ARG A 116 12.42 0.79 -1.61
CA ARG A 116 13.84 0.73 -1.30
C ARG A 116 14.39 2.13 -1.11
N GLU A 117 15.02 2.38 0.02
CA GLU A 117 15.72 3.65 0.25
C GLU A 117 16.99 3.66 -0.60
N THR A 118 17.08 4.59 -1.53
CA THR A 118 18.16 4.60 -2.54
C THR A 118 19.55 4.83 -1.93
N GLY A 119 19.64 5.64 -0.89
CA GLY A 119 20.92 5.94 -0.26
C GLY A 119 21.51 4.78 0.54
N SER A 120 20.67 4.03 1.24
CA SER A 120 21.11 2.93 2.12
C SER A 120 20.92 1.54 1.52
N GLY A 121 20.06 1.42 0.52
CA GLY A 121 19.60 0.14 -0.02
C GLY A 121 18.62 -0.61 0.88
N ARG A 122 18.22 -0.03 2.00
CA ARG A 122 17.31 -0.66 2.95
C ARG A 122 15.91 -0.75 2.37
N ILE A 123 15.26 -1.88 2.59
CA ILE A 123 13.91 -2.12 2.10
C ILE A 123 12.91 -1.90 3.23
N TRP A 124 11.85 -1.17 2.93
CA TRP A 124 10.75 -0.84 3.84
C TRP A 124 9.45 -1.38 3.27
N VAL A 125 8.60 -1.90 4.14
CA VAL A 125 7.24 -2.29 3.73
C VAL A 125 6.32 -1.08 3.78
N VAL A 126 5.30 -1.09 2.92
CA VAL A 126 4.18 -0.17 2.96
C VAL A 126 2.93 -1.05 3.05
N ASP A 127 2.56 -1.42 4.25
CA ASP A 127 1.53 -2.42 4.53
C ASP A 127 0.23 -1.74 4.91
N SER A 128 -0.68 -1.67 3.95
CA SER A 128 -1.98 -1.01 4.12
C SER A 128 -3.05 -1.94 4.71
N TRP A 129 -2.85 -3.24 4.59
CA TRP A 129 -3.92 -4.22 4.87
C TRP A 129 -4.28 -4.32 6.35
N VAL A 130 -3.30 -4.17 7.25
CA VAL A 130 -3.51 -4.35 8.69
C VAL A 130 -4.30 -3.21 9.34
N ARG A 131 -4.61 -2.17 8.60
CA ARG A 131 -5.29 -0.98 9.11
C ARG A 131 -6.71 -0.89 8.57
N ALA A 132 -7.59 -0.30 9.35
CA ALA A 132 -8.92 0.05 8.89
C ALA A 132 -8.84 1.10 7.78
N ASN A 133 -9.89 1.19 6.95
CA ASN A 133 -9.98 2.18 5.90
C ASN A 133 -9.64 3.58 6.40
N ALA A 134 -8.86 4.30 5.62
CA ALA A 134 -8.41 5.66 5.90
C ALA A 134 -7.42 5.78 7.08
N GLN A 135 -6.89 4.67 7.57
CA GLN A 135 -5.76 4.68 8.48
C GLN A 135 -4.44 4.69 7.68
N PRO A 136 -3.38 5.30 8.21
CA PRO A 136 -2.08 5.24 7.53
C PRO A 136 -1.56 3.80 7.47
N PRO A 137 -0.82 3.44 6.41
CA PRO A 137 -0.21 2.13 6.32
C PRO A 137 0.88 1.96 7.37
N ASP A 138 1.21 0.71 7.65
CA ASP A 138 2.33 0.36 8.51
C ASP A 138 3.61 0.41 7.66
N ILE A 139 4.51 1.32 7.96
CA ILE A 139 5.78 1.48 7.25
C ILE A 139 6.92 1.17 8.22
N LYS A 140 7.63 0.09 7.95
CA LYS A 140 8.72 -0.39 8.79
C LYS A 140 9.74 -1.15 7.94
N PRO A 141 10.96 -1.39 8.45
CA PRO A 141 11.93 -2.20 7.71
C PRO A 141 11.39 -3.60 7.42
N LEU A 142 11.72 -4.11 6.23
CA LEU A 142 11.26 -5.43 5.78
C LEU A 142 11.66 -6.53 6.77
N GLU A 143 12.89 -6.50 7.28
CA GLU A 143 13.38 -7.51 8.22
C GLU A 143 12.57 -7.51 9.53
N VAL A 144 12.14 -6.35 10.00
CA VAL A 144 11.28 -6.24 11.19
C VAL A 144 9.89 -6.81 10.89
N TRP A 145 9.33 -6.43 9.76
CA TRP A 145 8.01 -6.90 9.33
C TRP A 145 7.97 -8.43 9.19
N LYS A 146 9.02 -9.03 8.62
CA LYS A 146 9.10 -10.49 8.47
C LYS A 146 9.18 -11.20 9.81
N GLN A 147 9.90 -10.65 10.78
CA GLN A 147 10.00 -11.20 12.13
C GLN A 147 8.64 -11.20 12.84
N GLU A 148 7.86 -10.15 12.66
CA GLU A 148 6.53 -10.04 13.25
C GLU A 148 5.55 -11.09 12.72
N GLY A 149 5.77 -11.54 11.48
CA GLY A 149 4.97 -12.58 10.85
C GLY A 149 5.45 -14.01 11.13
N GLY A 150 6.51 -14.16 11.92
CA GLY A 150 7.06 -15.48 12.27
C GLY A 150 6.16 -16.27 13.21
N LEU A 151 6.71 -17.34 13.77
CA LEU A 151 6.00 -18.33 14.60
C LEU A 151 5.32 -17.81 15.87
N ARG A 152 5.16 -16.56 16.02
CA ARG A 152 4.24 -16.00 17.00
C ARG A 152 2.84 -16.17 16.49
N GLY A 153 2.34 -17.30 16.73
CA GLY A 153 1.00 -17.68 16.34
C GLY A 153 -0.05 -16.76 16.79
#